data_e79f691d2e51ec3a2a0103a6c736b247
#
_entry.id   e79f691d2e51ec3a2a0103a6c736b247
#
_cell.length_a   1.000
_cell.length_b   1.000
_cell.length_c   1.000
_cell.angle_alpha   90.00
_cell.angle_beta   90.00
_cell.angle_gamma   90.00
#
_symmetry.space_group_name_H-M   'P 1'
#
loop_
_entity.id
_entity.type
_entity.pdbx_description
1 polymer ?
#
loop_
_entity_poly.entity_id
_entity_poly.type
_entity_poly.pdbx_seq_one_letter_code
_entity_poly.pdbx_strand_id
1 'polypeptide(L)'
;MAKEKMLAVKDLAISFNTYAGELHAVRGIEFDLYKGETLAIVGESGSGKSVSTKAIMSLLPKKSTTIHSGEILFQDQDLLKCTEKEMQHIRGKDIAMIFQDPMTSLNPTMTIGKQIMEPLIIHQNMSKENAQARALKLLELVGIPMPEKRIKQYPHQFSGGMRQRVMIAIALACNPRVLIADEPTTALDVTIQAQIIELMKELQVKMDTSIIFITHDLGVVASVADRVAVMYAGEIVEVGTVDEIFYHPQHPYTWGLLASMPTLEIGNQDLYAIPGSPPNLLHVPNGDAFASRNQYALAIDFEEEPPMFQVSPTHYAATWLLHPDAPDVTPPQEILNRWAKYRKNEVNVYD
;
A
#
# COMPACT_ATOMS: atom_id res chain seq x y z
N MET A 1 18.43 5.56 17.37
CA MET A 1 17.56 4.56 18.03
C MET A 1 16.90 3.74 16.95
N ALA A 2 16.80 2.41 17.08
CA ALA A 2 16.05 1.60 16.14
C ALA A 2 14.57 2.05 16.16
N LYS A 3 13.96 2.25 14.97
CA LYS A 3 12.54 2.58 14.88
C LYS A 3 11.71 1.42 15.45
N GLU A 4 10.68 1.71 16.23
CA GLU A 4 9.76 0.71 16.78
C GLU A 4 8.96 0.06 15.64
N LYS A 5 9.03 -1.29 15.55
CA LYS A 5 8.30 -2.06 14.54
C LYS A 5 6.85 -2.24 15.00
N MET A 6 5.92 -1.72 14.23
CA MET A 6 4.48 -1.77 14.52
C MET A 6 3.81 -3.02 13.97
N LEU A 7 4.18 -3.39 12.74
CA LEU A 7 3.70 -4.58 12.06
C LEU A 7 4.83 -5.20 11.24
N ALA A 8 4.93 -6.53 11.22
CA ALA A 8 5.88 -7.26 10.37
C ALA A 8 5.15 -8.36 9.62
N VAL A 9 5.34 -8.42 8.33
CA VAL A 9 4.94 -9.54 7.46
C VAL A 9 6.20 -10.28 7.07
N LYS A 10 6.23 -11.61 7.26
CA LYS A 10 7.40 -12.45 7.01
C LYS A 10 6.99 -13.65 6.18
N ASP A 11 7.69 -13.87 5.08
CA ASP A 11 7.54 -15.02 4.17
C ASP A 11 6.07 -15.39 3.89
N LEU A 12 5.22 -14.38 3.65
CA LEU A 12 3.80 -14.61 3.46
C LEU A 12 3.51 -15.13 2.05
N ALA A 13 3.01 -16.36 1.94
CA ALA A 13 2.60 -16.97 0.69
C ALA A 13 1.12 -17.38 0.72
N ILE A 14 0.35 -16.91 -0.26
CA ILE A 14 -1.11 -17.09 -0.34
C ILE A 14 -1.52 -17.48 -1.75
N SER A 15 -2.35 -18.51 -1.85
CA SER A 15 -3.01 -18.88 -3.09
C SER A 15 -4.53 -18.92 -2.97
N PHE A 16 -5.18 -18.88 -4.12
CA PHE A 16 -6.63 -19.08 -4.24
C PHE A 16 -6.94 -20.32 -5.08
N ASN A 17 -7.76 -21.20 -4.54
CA ASN A 17 -8.31 -22.31 -5.28
C ASN A 17 -9.43 -21.83 -6.21
N THR A 18 -9.18 -21.89 -7.53
CA THR A 18 -10.12 -21.50 -8.57
C THR A 18 -10.52 -22.69 -9.43
N TYR A 19 -11.54 -22.56 -10.27
CA TYR A 19 -11.92 -23.60 -11.24
C TYR A 19 -10.82 -23.91 -12.27
N ALA A 20 -9.93 -22.93 -12.54
CA ALA A 20 -8.81 -23.07 -13.48
C ALA A 20 -7.54 -23.65 -12.83
N GLY A 21 -7.53 -23.82 -11.52
CA GLY A 21 -6.38 -24.28 -10.74
C GLY A 21 -6.05 -23.37 -9.57
N GLU A 22 -4.90 -23.58 -8.98
CA GLU A 22 -4.37 -22.79 -7.86
C GLU A 22 -3.70 -21.53 -8.37
N LEU A 23 -4.19 -20.36 -7.94
CA LEU A 23 -3.67 -19.04 -8.29
C LEU A 23 -2.76 -18.54 -7.16
N HIS A 24 -1.46 -18.43 -7.38
CA HIS A 24 -0.46 -17.98 -6.42
C HIS A 24 -0.43 -16.46 -6.33
N ALA A 25 -1.32 -15.88 -5.54
CA ALA A 25 -1.52 -14.43 -5.50
C ALA A 25 -0.44 -13.66 -4.72
N VAL A 26 0.19 -14.31 -3.73
CA VAL A 26 1.29 -13.76 -2.92
C VAL A 26 2.32 -14.87 -2.75
N ARG A 27 3.61 -14.56 -2.95
CA ARG A 27 4.69 -15.51 -3.11
C ARG A 27 5.88 -15.16 -2.21
N GLY A 28 5.74 -15.35 -0.88
CA GLY A 28 6.85 -15.16 0.06
C GLY A 28 7.21 -13.70 0.34
N ILE A 29 6.22 -12.79 0.42
CA ILE A 29 6.52 -11.38 0.68
C ILE A 29 6.98 -11.14 2.11
N GLU A 30 7.92 -10.19 2.25
CA GLU A 30 8.41 -9.71 3.53
C GLU A 30 8.47 -8.19 3.58
N PHE A 31 7.88 -7.57 4.60
CA PHE A 31 8.02 -6.15 4.88
C PHE A 31 7.68 -5.79 6.32
N ASP A 32 8.28 -4.70 6.80
CA ASP A 32 8.02 -4.11 8.10
C ASP A 32 7.34 -2.76 7.96
N LEU A 33 6.42 -2.45 8.87
CA LEU A 33 5.88 -1.11 9.08
C LEU A 33 6.36 -0.59 10.44
N TYR A 34 6.99 0.57 10.44
CA TYR A 34 7.47 1.21 11.65
C TYR A 34 6.46 2.23 12.19
N LYS A 35 6.59 2.55 13.48
CA LYS A 35 5.72 3.50 14.14
C LYS A 35 5.79 4.89 13.49
N GLY A 36 4.61 5.46 13.20
CA GLY A 36 4.46 6.77 12.56
C GLY A 36 4.92 6.83 11.10
N GLU A 37 5.25 5.69 10.48
CA GLU A 37 5.68 5.58 9.09
C GLU A 37 4.50 5.44 8.15
N THR A 38 4.64 5.97 6.93
CA THR A 38 3.84 5.59 5.77
C THR A 38 4.66 4.71 4.85
N LEU A 39 4.32 3.41 4.79
CA LEU A 39 4.84 2.46 3.80
C LEU A 39 3.88 2.41 2.61
N ALA A 40 4.34 2.82 1.43
CA ALA A 40 3.57 2.62 0.21
C ALA A 40 3.87 1.26 -0.40
N ILE A 41 2.83 0.53 -0.84
CA ILE A 41 2.95 -0.68 -1.64
C ILE A 41 2.41 -0.38 -3.04
N VAL A 42 3.30 -0.45 -4.04
CA VAL A 42 2.99 -0.08 -5.43
C VAL A 42 3.20 -1.24 -6.38
N GLY A 43 2.61 -1.16 -7.57
CA GLY A 43 2.75 -2.16 -8.62
C GLY A 43 1.51 -2.25 -9.51
N GLU A 44 1.58 -3.01 -10.59
CA GLU A 44 0.46 -3.21 -11.52
C GLU A 44 -0.74 -3.88 -10.85
N SER A 45 -1.92 -3.77 -11.48
CA SER A 45 -3.12 -4.51 -11.04
C SER A 45 -2.86 -6.02 -11.06
N GLY A 46 -3.32 -6.72 -10.03
CA GLY A 46 -3.08 -8.17 -9.90
C GLY A 46 -1.73 -8.55 -9.29
N SER A 47 -0.85 -7.61 -8.91
CA SER A 47 0.44 -7.94 -8.29
C SER A 47 0.35 -8.48 -6.85
N GLY A 48 -0.84 -8.57 -6.23
CA GLY A 48 -1.04 -9.13 -4.89
C GLY A 48 -1.23 -8.12 -3.76
N LYS A 49 -1.11 -6.80 -4.00
CA LYS A 49 -1.18 -5.72 -2.98
C LYS A 49 -2.37 -5.81 -2.05
N SER A 50 -3.58 -5.80 -2.61
CA SER A 50 -4.82 -5.87 -1.81
C SER A 50 -5.03 -7.23 -1.15
N VAL A 51 -4.45 -8.31 -1.70
CA VAL A 51 -4.48 -9.64 -1.08
C VAL A 51 -3.65 -9.65 0.19
N SER A 52 -2.43 -9.09 0.13
CA SER A 52 -1.53 -9.00 1.28
C SER A 52 -2.15 -8.22 2.44
N THR A 53 -2.78 -7.08 2.16
CA THR A 53 -3.41 -6.26 3.21
C THR A 53 -4.72 -6.86 3.72
N LYS A 54 -5.51 -7.53 2.88
CA LYS A 54 -6.68 -8.28 3.34
C LYS A 54 -6.28 -9.49 4.22
N ALA A 55 -5.09 -10.08 3.99
CA ALA A 55 -4.55 -11.12 4.87
C ALA A 55 -4.26 -10.57 6.28
N ILE A 56 -3.64 -9.37 6.38
CA ILE A 56 -3.41 -8.69 7.67
C ILE A 56 -4.73 -8.53 8.45
N MET A 57 -5.80 -8.19 7.75
CA MET A 57 -7.13 -8.03 8.33
C MET A 57 -7.91 -9.34 8.49
N SER A 58 -7.34 -10.49 8.09
CA SER A 58 -8.04 -11.79 8.04
C SER A 58 -9.40 -11.69 7.32
N LEU A 59 -9.43 -10.97 6.19
CA LEU A 59 -10.64 -10.73 5.36
C LEU A 59 -10.68 -11.57 4.09
N LEU A 60 -9.70 -12.46 3.89
CA LEU A 60 -9.69 -13.35 2.74
C LEU A 60 -10.78 -14.43 2.87
N PRO A 61 -11.42 -14.87 1.76
CA PRO A 61 -12.49 -15.87 1.79
C PRO A 61 -11.93 -17.24 2.19
N LYS A 62 -12.23 -17.70 3.41
CA LYS A 62 -11.65 -18.91 4.04
C LYS A 62 -11.81 -20.20 3.22
N LYS A 63 -12.85 -20.30 2.36
CA LYS A 63 -13.12 -21.53 1.59
C LYS A 63 -12.22 -21.69 0.36
N SER A 64 -11.73 -20.60 -0.20
CA SER A 64 -10.93 -20.61 -1.43
C SER A 64 -9.49 -20.16 -1.21
N THR A 65 -9.11 -19.75 -0.01
CA THR A 65 -7.76 -19.25 0.30
C THR A 65 -6.95 -20.34 0.99
N THR A 66 -5.73 -20.55 0.51
CA THR A 66 -4.69 -21.35 1.17
C THR A 66 -3.53 -20.42 1.55
N ILE A 67 -3.15 -20.41 2.81
CA ILE A 67 -1.93 -19.77 3.30
C ILE A 67 -0.88 -20.87 3.42
N HIS A 68 0.19 -20.79 2.61
CA HIS A 68 1.22 -21.81 2.54
C HIS A 68 2.29 -21.62 3.59
N SER A 69 2.70 -20.39 3.81
CA SER A 69 3.73 -19.99 4.78
C SER A 69 3.48 -18.58 5.29
N GLY A 70 4.23 -18.20 6.29
CA GLY A 70 4.37 -16.84 6.75
C GLY A 70 3.83 -16.56 8.14
N GLU A 71 4.18 -15.37 8.62
CA GLU A 71 3.70 -14.79 9.86
C GLU A 71 3.31 -13.34 9.63
N ILE A 72 2.26 -12.88 10.30
CA ILE A 72 1.86 -11.47 10.35
C ILE A 72 1.87 -11.03 11.81
N LEU A 73 2.95 -10.40 12.22
CA LEU A 73 3.16 -9.99 13.60
C LEU A 73 2.69 -8.55 13.83
N PHE A 74 1.72 -8.37 14.70
CA PHE A 74 1.29 -7.08 15.21
C PHE A 74 1.54 -7.06 16.71
N GLN A 75 2.49 -6.23 17.17
CA GLN A 75 2.87 -6.17 18.58
C GLN A 75 3.16 -7.57 19.19
N ASP A 76 3.97 -8.35 18.52
CA ASP A 76 4.35 -9.72 18.88
C ASP A 76 3.23 -10.77 18.82
N GLN A 77 2.01 -10.40 18.41
CA GLN A 77 0.89 -11.32 18.17
C GLN A 77 0.80 -11.69 16.70
N ASP A 78 0.85 -12.98 16.37
CA ASP A 78 0.66 -13.48 15.00
C ASP A 78 -0.83 -13.46 14.62
N LEU A 79 -1.20 -12.56 13.72
CA LEU A 79 -2.59 -12.36 13.29
C LEU A 79 -3.14 -13.56 12.49
N LEU A 80 -2.28 -14.36 11.85
CA LEU A 80 -2.70 -15.55 11.11
C LEU A 80 -3.20 -16.66 12.06
N LYS A 81 -2.73 -16.67 13.31
CA LYS A 81 -3.12 -17.63 14.35
C LYS A 81 -4.30 -17.15 15.20
N CYS A 82 -4.73 -15.89 15.02
CA CYS A 82 -5.85 -15.34 15.78
C CYS A 82 -7.18 -15.97 15.40
N THR A 83 -7.99 -16.23 16.41
CA THR A 83 -9.39 -16.59 16.23
C THR A 83 -10.20 -15.41 15.70
N GLU A 84 -11.36 -15.68 15.09
CA GLU A 84 -12.24 -14.61 14.60
C GLU A 84 -12.65 -13.63 15.72
N LYS A 85 -12.84 -14.14 16.95
CA LYS A 85 -13.18 -13.31 18.11
C LYS A 85 -12.04 -12.35 18.50
N GLU A 86 -10.80 -12.80 18.44
CA GLU A 86 -9.62 -11.95 18.66
C GLU A 86 -9.47 -10.92 17.56
N MET A 87 -9.62 -11.33 16.29
CA MET A 87 -9.59 -10.40 15.16
C MET A 87 -10.70 -9.34 15.22
N GLN A 88 -11.89 -9.66 15.71
CA GLN A 88 -12.96 -8.67 15.93
C GLN A 88 -12.56 -7.58 16.95
N HIS A 89 -11.70 -7.88 17.92
CA HIS A 89 -11.19 -6.89 18.87
C HIS A 89 -10.10 -6.00 18.26
N ILE A 90 -9.33 -6.52 17.31
CA ILE A 90 -8.25 -5.80 16.64
C ILE A 90 -8.79 -4.90 15.53
N ARG A 91 -9.70 -5.44 14.69
CA ARG A 91 -10.28 -4.70 13.56
C ARG A 91 -11.07 -3.48 14.02
N GLY A 92 -10.76 -2.32 13.45
CA GLY A 92 -11.41 -1.04 13.74
C GLY A 92 -10.95 -0.38 15.04
N LYS A 93 -10.27 -1.12 15.94
CA LYS A 93 -9.70 -0.59 17.17
C LYS A 93 -8.20 -0.30 17.01
N ASP A 94 -7.42 -1.33 16.72
CA ASP A 94 -5.95 -1.25 16.66
C ASP A 94 -5.46 -1.18 15.21
N ILE A 95 -6.11 -1.91 14.29
CA ILE A 95 -5.87 -1.87 12.85
C ILE A 95 -7.18 -1.51 12.15
N ALA A 96 -7.18 -0.45 11.36
CA ALA A 96 -8.33 -0.03 10.55
C ALA A 96 -8.01 -0.09 9.06
N MET A 97 -9.03 -0.18 8.22
CA MET A 97 -8.88 -0.25 6.77
C MET A 97 -9.85 0.70 6.06
N ILE A 98 -9.32 1.45 5.10
CA ILE A 98 -10.08 2.20 4.10
C ILE A 98 -10.10 1.36 2.83
N PHE A 99 -11.30 0.98 2.38
CA PHE A 99 -11.48 0.16 1.18
C PHE A 99 -11.50 1.02 -0.09
N GLN A 100 -11.18 0.40 -1.21
CA GLN A 100 -11.06 1.03 -2.53
C GLN A 100 -12.33 1.75 -2.99
N ASP A 101 -13.53 1.19 -2.72
CA ASP A 101 -14.80 1.75 -3.19
C ASP A 101 -15.65 2.31 -2.04
N PRO A 102 -15.77 3.65 -1.95
CA PRO A 102 -16.61 4.29 -0.94
C PRO A 102 -18.11 4.06 -1.16
N MET A 103 -18.53 3.64 -2.36
CA MET A 103 -19.93 3.42 -2.66
C MET A 103 -20.46 2.14 -2.04
N THR A 104 -19.63 1.12 -1.96
CA THR A 104 -19.99 -0.20 -1.40
C THR A 104 -19.63 -0.32 0.08
N SER A 105 -18.73 0.52 0.60
CA SER A 105 -18.24 0.43 1.97
C SER A 105 -19.16 1.08 3.00
N LEU A 106 -19.95 2.11 2.61
CA LEU A 106 -20.92 2.74 3.49
C LEU A 106 -22.28 2.05 3.39
N ASN A 107 -22.88 1.72 4.54
CA ASN A 107 -24.23 1.16 4.58
C ASN A 107 -25.28 2.20 4.16
N PRO A 108 -25.98 2.03 3.02
CA PRO A 108 -26.89 3.04 2.50
C PRO A 108 -28.16 3.22 3.35
N THR A 109 -28.48 2.26 4.22
CA THR A 109 -29.68 2.28 5.10
C THR A 109 -29.42 2.87 6.48
N MET A 110 -28.16 3.19 6.79
CA MET A 110 -27.77 3.82 8.05
C MET A 110 -27.34 5.28 7.84
N THR A 111 -27.64 6.14 8.81
CA THR A 111 -27.12 7.51 8.80
C THR A 111 -25.61 7.51 9.03
N ILE A 112 -24.93 8.54 8.53
CA ILE A 112 -23.48 8.73 8.69
C ILE A 112 -23.08 8.71 10.17
N GLY A 113 -23.82 9.41 11.01
CA GLY A 113 -23.56 9.44 12.46
C GLY A 113 -23.60 8.06 13.10
N LYS A 114 -24.59 7.22 12.75
CA LYS A 114 -24.68 5.86 13.29
C LYS A 114 -23.46 5.03 12.91
N GLN A 115 -22.99 5.15 11.66
CA GLN A 115 -21.83 4.39 11.16
C GLN A 115 -20.53 4.82 11.84
N ILE A 116 -20.34 6.14 12.10
CA ILE A 116 -19.15 6.63 12.83
C ILE A 116 -19.22 6.26 14.33
N MET A 117 -20.41 6.28 14.93
CA MET A 117 -20.59 5.96 16.34
C MET A 117 -20.45 4.46 16.64
N GLU A 118 -20.74 3.57 15.68
CA GLU A 118 -20.73 2.13 15.88
C GLU A 118 -19.39 1.61 16.42
N PRO A 119 -18.22 1.86 15.80
CA PRO A 119 -16.94 1.41 16.33
C PRO A 119 -16.61 2.02 17.72
N LEU A 120 -17.02 3.25 17.99
CA LEU A 120 -16.81 3.89 19.29
C LEU A 120 -17.59 3.21 20.41
N ILE A 121 -18.83 2.81 20.14
CA ILE A 121 -19.67 2.10 21.10
C ILE A 121 -19.15 0.67 21.31
N ILE A 122 -18.81 -0.04 20.23
CA ILE A 122 -18.39 -1.45 20.29
C ILE A 122 -17.00 -1.59 20.91
N HIS A 123 -16.02 -0.78 20.48
CA HIS A 123 -14.62 -0.98 20.87
C HIS A 123 -14.17 -0.11 22.05
N GLN A 124 -14.80 1.05 22.27
CA GLN A 124 -14.42 1.96 23.34
C GLN A 124 -15.48 2.03 24.46
N ASN A 125 -16.57 1.24 24.36
CA ASN A 125 -17.68 1.24 25.31
C ASN A 125 -18.23 2.64 25.63
N MET A 126 -18.20 3.55 24.62
CA MET A 126 -18.71 4.91 24.82
C MET A 126 -20.22 4.92 24.96
N SER A 127 -20.73 5.83 25.82
CA SER A 127 -22.16 6.13 25.81
C SER A 127 -22.56 6.75 24.48
N LYS A 128 -23.84 6.65 24.13
CA LYS A 128 -24.36 7.19 22.87
C LYS A 128 -24.11 8.68 22.70
N GLU A 129 -24.24 9.44 23.81
CA GLU A 129 -23.99 10.87 23.85
C GLU A 129 -22.52 11.20 23.59
N ASN A 130 -21.60 10.49 24.23
CA ASN A 130 -20.16 10.67 24.05
C ASN A 130 -19.72 10.25 22.62
N ALA A 131 -20.25 9.14 22.12
CA ALA A 131 -19.99 8.68 20.75
C ALA A 131 -20.49 9.70 19.71
N GLN A 132 -21.66 10.32 19.94
CA GLN A 132 -22.19 11.36 19.07
C GLN A 132 -21.30 12.62 19.09
N ALA A 133 -20.88 13.07 20.26
CA ALA A 133 -19.97 14.22 20.40
C ALA A 133 -18.62 13.94 19.70
N ARG A 134 -18.09 12.71 19.85
CA ARG A 134 -16.86 12.30 19.13
C ARG A 134 -17.06 12.22 17.62
N ALA A 135 -18.20 11.70 17.16
CA ALA A 135 -18.52 11.61 15.73
C ALA A 135 -18.62 12.99 15.07
N LEU A 136 -19.18 13.99 15.76
CA LEU A 136 -19.21 15.38 15.30
C LEU A 136 -17.79 15.94 15.13
N LYS A 137 -16.91 15.74 16.12
CA LYS A 137 -15.50 16.16 16.06
C LYS A 137 -14.75 15.47 14.92
N LEU A 138 -15.02 14.20 14.64
CA LEU A 138 -14.42 13.47 13.53
C LEU A 138 -14.88 14.04 12.19
N LEU A 139 -16.17 14.37 12.03
CA LEU A 139 -16.67 14.99 10.81
C LEU A 139 -16.06 16.38 10.58
N GLU A 140 -15.87 17.17 11.63
CA GLU A 140 -15.12 18.45 11.56
C GLU A 140 -13.68 18.21 11.14
N LEU A 141 -13.00 17.23 11.77
CA LEU A 141 -11.61 16.90 11.53
C LEU A 141 -11.33 16.50 10.07
N VAL A 142 -12.26 15.75 9.45
CA VAL A 142 -12.16 15.38 8.04
C VAL A 142 -12.73 16.45 7.08
N GLY A 143 -13.09 17.62 7.59
CA GLY A 143 -13.54 18.76 6.79
C GLY A 143 -14.94 18.59 6.17
N ILE A 144 -15.87 17.90 6.84
CA ILE A 144 -17.28 17.85 6.44
C ILE A 144 -17.99 19.12 6.91
N PRO A 145 -18.55 19.95 6.00
CA PRO A 145 -19.24 21.18 6.39
C PRO A 145 -20.57 20.89 7.09
N MET A 146 -20.93 21.71 8.07
CA MET A 146 -22.18 21.61 8.86
C MET A 146 -22.39 20.22 9.49
N PRO A 147 -21.45 19.71 10.31
CA PRO A 147 -21.46 18.34 10.81
C PRO A 147 -22.74 17.99 11.58
N GLU A 148 -23.36 18.95 12.31
CA GLU A 148 -24.60 18.74 13.08
C GLU A 148 -25.82 18.40 12.19
N LYS A 149 -25.83 18.86 10.93
CA LYS A 149 -26.85 18.51 9.96
C LYS A 149 -26.46 17.21 9.24
N ARG A 150 -25.19 17.11 8.84
CA ARG A 150 -24.67 16.00 8.02
C ARG A 150 -24.67 14.67 8.77
N ILE A 151 -24.44 14.67 10.08
CA ILE A 151 -24.44 13.45 10.92
C ILE A 151 -25.77 12.66 10.84
N LYS A 152 -26.88 13.34 10.56
CA LYS A 152 -28.23 12.75 10.44
C LYS A 152 -28.57 12.28 9.03
N GLN A 153 -27.72 12.57 8.05
CA GLN A 153 -27.93 12.25 6.65
C GLN A 153 -27.43 10.84 6.29
N TYR A 154 -27.85 10.34 5.13
CA TYR A 154 -27.48 9.04 4.57
C TYR A 154 -26.38 9.18 3.52
N PRO A 155 -25.62 8.10 3.22
CA PRO A 155 -24.53 8.14 2.25
C PRO A 155 -24.89 8.70 0.87
N HIS A 156 -26.09 8.43 0.36
CA HIS A 156 -26.56 8.90 -0.96
C HIS A 156 -26.70 10.43 -1.05
N GLN A 157 -26.74 11.14 0.09
CA GLN A 157 -26.83 12.61 0.18
C GLN A 157 -25.44 13.28 0.17
N PHE A 158 -24.35 12.51 0.01
CA PHE A 158 -22.95 12.97 0.02
C PHE A 158 -22.32 12.79 -1.37
N SER A 159 -21.45 13.73 -1.77
CA SER A 159 -20.59 13.57 -2.94
C SER A 159 -19.55 12.44 -2.73
N GLY A 160 -18.89 11.99 -3.80
CA GLY A 160 -17.84 10.97 -3.74
C GLY A 160 -16.73 11.34 -2.74
N GLY A 161 -16.16 12.54 -2.86
CA GLY A 161 -15.14 13.03 -1.93
C GLY A 161 -15.63 13.18 -0.49
N MET A 162 -16.90 13.55 -0.28
CA MET A 162 -17.46 13.58 1.08
C MET A 162 -17.64 12.17 1.66
N ARG A 163 -18.06 11.19 0.87
CA ARG A 163 -18.13 9.78 1.32
C ARG A 163 -16.75 9.26 1.69
N GLN A 164 -15.73 9.58 0.90
CA GLN A 164 -14.35 9.21 1.21
C GLN A 164 -13.89 9.80 2.54
N ARG A 165 -14.15 11.09 2.80
CA ARG A 165 -13.86 11.74 4.08
C ARG A 165 -14.59 11.08 5.26
N VAL A 166 -15.83 10.64 5.05
CA VAL A 166 -16.61 9.88 6.04
C VAL A 166 -15.98 8.52 6.32
N MET A 167 -15.52 7.79 5.29
CA MET A 167 -14.81 6.52 5.47
C MET A 167 -13.53 6.70 6.27
N ILE A 168 -12.76 7.75 5.99
CA ILE A 168 -11.59 8.12 6.79
C ILE A 168 -12.00 8.39 8.25
N ALA A 169 -13.09 9.12 8.48
CA ALA A 169 -13.59 9.38 9.83
C ALA A 169 -13.98 8.11 10.58
N ILE A 170 -14.62 7.14 9.90
CA ILE A 170 -14.98 5.84 10.48
C ILE A 170 -13.70 5.03 10.79
N ALA A 171 -12.76 4.95 9.86
CA ALA A 171 -11.51 4.22 10.05
C ALA A 171 -10.69 4.77 11.24
N LEU A 172 -10.69 6.09 11.40
CA LEU A 172 -9.94 6.76 12.48
C LEU A 172 -10.73 6.93 13.78
N ALA A 173 -11.97 6.45 13.87
CA ALA A 173 -12.85 6.69 15.01
C ALA A 173 -12.22 6.25 16.34
N CYS A 174 -11.59 5.08 16.36
CA CYS A 174 -10.97 4.48 17.54
C CYS A 174 -9.49 4.86 17.73
N ASN A 175 -8.93 5.76 16.95
CA ASN A 175 -7.49 6.10 16.92
C ASN A 175 -6.61 4.85 16.70
N PRO A 176 -6.72 4.18 15.55
CA PRO A 176 -5.98 2.95 15.29
C PRO A 176 -4.48 3.23 15.22
N ARG A 177 -3.68 2.24 15.60
CA ARG A 177 -2.21 2.30 15.50
C ARG A 177 -1.73 2.08 14.07
N VAL A 178 -2.48 1.27 13.31
CA VAL A 178 -2.21 0.99 11.89
C VAL A 178 -3.46 1.30 11.07
N LEU A 179 -3.27 2.08 10.01
CA LEU A 179 -4.29 2.36 9.00
C LEU A 179 -3.85 1.76 7.67
N ILE A 180 -4.66 0.86 7.12
CA ILE A 180 -4.47 0.34 5.77
C ILE A 180 -5.36 1.14 4.84
N ALA A 181 -4.78 1.78 3.84
CA ALA A 181 -5.49 2.55 2.82
C ALA A 181 -5.33 1.85 1.46
N ASP A 182 -6.35 1.08 1.07
CA ASP A 182 -6.34 0.32 -0.19
C ASP A 182 -6.96 1.17 -1.30
N GLU A 183 -6.11 1.80 -2.12
CA GLU A 183 -6.45 2.72 -3.20
C GLU A 183 -7.46 3.82 -2.80
N PRO A 184 -7.18 4.60 -1.75
CA PRO A 184 -8.16 5.48 -1.12
C PRO A 184 -8.60 6.66 -1.98
N THR A 185 -7.99 6.88 -3.13
CA THR A 185 -8.27 8.01 -4.03
C THR A 185 -8.73 7.57 -5.41
N THR A 186 -8.83 6.27 -5.68
CA THR A 186 -9.37 5.73 -6.94
C THR A 186 -10.80 6.22 -7.14
N ALA A 187 -11.14 6.63 -8.34
CA ALA A 187 -12.44 7.21 -8.73
C ALA A 187 -12.74 8.63 -8.18
N LEU A 188 -11.73 9.36 -7.69
CA LEU A 188 -11.84 10.78 -7.34
C LEU A 188 -11.16 11.64 -8.42
N ASP A 189 -11.66 12.86 -8.61
CA ASP A 189 -10.96 13.84 -9.43
C ASP A 189 -9.65 14.29 -8.77
N VAL A 190 -8.68 14.76 -9.58
CA VAL A 190 -7.31 15.11 -9.14
C VAL A 190 -7.32 16.13 -7.98
N THR A 191 -8.25 17.08 -7.98
CA THR A 191 -8.33 18.11 -6.94
C THR A 191 -8.77 17.52 -5.60
N ILE A 192 -9.78 16.67 -5.60
CA ILE A 192 -10.26 15.96 -4.41
C ILE A 192 -9.22 14.95 -3.93
N GLN A 193 -8.56 14.24 -4.85
CA GLN A 193 -7.44 13.34 -4.53
C GLN A 193 -6.35 14.07 -3.71
N ALA A 194 -5.87 15.23 -4.20
CA ALA A 194 -4.86 16.00 -3.49
C ALA A 194 -5.32 16.41 -2.08
N GLN A 195 -6.59 16.83 -1.93
CA GLN A 195 -7.15 17.18 -0.64
C GLN A 195 -7.26 15.98 0.34
N ILE A 196 -7.60 14.80 -0.16
CA ILE A 196 -7.66 13.57 0.66
C ILE A 196 -6.27 13.17 1.13
N ILE A 197 -5.29 13.29 0.26
CA ILE A 197 -3.89 12.97 0.56
C ILE A 197 -3.33 13.89 1.64
N GLU A 198 -3.53 15.19 1.50
CA GLU A 198 -3.12 16.17 2.51
C GLU A 198 -3.81 15.91 3.86
N LEU A 199 -5.12 15.65 3.84
CA LEU A 199 -5.87 15.25 5.02
C LEU A 199 -5.27 14.01 5.69
N MET A 200 -4.91 12.96 4.94
CA MET A 200 -4.34 11.74 5.49
C MET A 200 -2.99 11.99 6.18
N LYS A 201 -2.13 12.84 5.60
CA LYS A 201 -0.86 13.26 6.23
C LYS A 201 -1.08 13.99 7.55
N GLU A 202 -1.96 14.99 7.54
CA GLU A 202 -2.28 15.73 8.76
C GLU A 202 -2.78 14.80 9.86
N LEU A 203 -3.65 13.84 9.51
CA LEU A 203 -4.23 12.89 10.45
C LEU A 203 -3.21 11.86 10.95
N GLN A 204 -2.29 11.40 10.09
CA GLN A 204 -1.17 10.53 10.48
C GLN A 204 -0.36 11.15 11.61
N VAL A 205 0.11 12.39 11.41
CA VAL A 205 0.90 13.12 12.41
C VAL A 205 0.08 13.39 13.69
N LYS A 206 -1.17 13.85 13.54
CA LYS A 206 -2.01 14.25 14.66
C LYS A 206 -2.44 13.08 15.54
N MET A 207 -2.55 11.87 14.98
CA MET A 207 -3.06 10.68 15.66
C MET A 207 -1.95 9.65 15.96
N ASP A 208 -0.69 9.92 15.57
CA ASP A 208 0.46 9.00 15.70
C ASP A 208 0.16 7.61 15.11
N THR A 209 -0.50 7.58 13.93
CA THR A 209 -0.91 6.37 13.23
C THR A 209 0.11 6.00 12.17
N SER A 210 0.47 4.72 12.06
CA SER A 210 1.30 4.20 10.96
C SER A 210 0.41 3.79 9.79
N ILE A 211 0.83 4.04 8.55
CA ILE A 211 -0.02 3.84 7.36
C ILE A 211 0.62 2.83 6.41
N ILE A 212 -0.17 1.83 5.96
CA ILE A 212 0.12 1.06 4.73
C ILE A 212 -0.74 1.67 3.63
N PHE A 213 -0.09 2.27 2.63
CA PHE A 213 -0.75 2.98 1.55
C PHE A 213 -0.62 2.21 0.24
N ILE A 214 -1.71 1.66 -0.27
CA ILE A 214 -1.72 0.95 -1.55
C ILE A 214 -2.20 1.89 -2.64
N THR A 215 -1.44 1.99 -3.72
CA THR A 215 -1.83 2.72 -4.92
C THR A 215 -1.02 2.25 -6.13
N HIS A 216 -1.53 2.53 -7.32
CA HIS A 216 -0.78 2.43 -8.58
C HIS A 216 -0.27 3.79 -9.07
N ASP A 217 -0.62 4.88 -8.38
CA ASP A 217 -0.21 6.25 -8.73
C ASP A 217 1.07 6.64 -7.98
N LEU A 218 2.20 6.55 -8.68
CA LEU A 218 3.52 6.90 -8.14
C LEU A 218 3.64 8.40 -7.80
N GLY A 219 2.88 9.28 -8.45
CA GLY A 219 2.84 10.71 -8.11
C GLY A 219 2.29 10.94 -6.70
N VAL A 220 1.28 10.16 -6.32
CA VAL A 220 0.74 10.14 -4.95
C VAL A 220 1.79 9.61 -3.98
N VAL A 221 2.43 8.49 -4.30
CA VAL A 221 3.46 7.87 -3.45
C VAL A 221 4.57 8.83 -3.10
N ALA A 222 5.12 9.53 -4.09
CA ALA A 222 6.17 10.55 -3.89
C ALA A 222 5.78 11.63 -2.87
N SER A 223 4.49 11.85 -2.69
CA SER A 223 3.99 12.88 -1.77
C SER A 223 3.70 12.39 -0.37
N VAL A 224 3.41 11.08 -0.15
CA VAL A 224 2.91 10.56 1.13
C VAL A 224 3.84 9.56 1.81
N ALA A 225 4.68 8.87 1.05
CA ALA A 225 5.43 7.74 1.57
C ALA A 225 6.76 8.15 2.21
N ASP A 226 7.13 7.45 3.28
CA ASP A 226 8.49 7.45 3.82
C ASP A 226 9.32 6.35 3.15
N ARG A 227 8.70 5.16 2.96
CA ARG A 227 9.29 4.02 2.26
C ARG A 227 8.31 3.45 1.24
N VAL A 228 8.87 2.79 0.23
CA VAL A 228 8.11 2.19 -0.87
C VAL A 228 8.53 0.74 -1.03
N ALA A 229 7.55 -0.16 -1.13
CA ALA A 229 7.72 -1.54 -1.55
C ALA A 229 7.08 -1.71 -2.94
N VAL A 230 7.88 -2.07 -3.92
CA VAL A 230 7.43 -2.31 -5.30
C VAL A 230 7.08 -3.78 -5.43
N MET A 231 5.84 -4.07 -5.80
CA MET A 231 5.29 -5.42 -5.86
C MET A 231 4.97 -5.82 -7.29
N TYR A 232 5.48 -6.97 -7.72
CA TYR A 232 5.23 -7.55 -9.04
C TYR A 232 4.93 -9.04 -8.92
N ALA A 233 3.90 -9.53 -9.60
CA ALA A 233 3.57 -10.96 -9.70
C ALA A 233 3.56 -11.74 -8.36
N GLY A 234 3.08 -11.11 -7.29
CA GLY A 234 2.98 -11.71 -5.96
C GLY A 234 4.21 -11.55 -5.08
N GLU A 235 5.26 -10.88 -5.52
CA GLU A 235 6.53 -10.67 -4.80
C GLU A 235 6.85 -9.19 -4.62
N ILE A 236 7.65 -8.87 -3.59
CA ILE A 236 8.29 -7.57 -3.48
C ILE A 236 9.62 -7.64 -4.23
N VAL A 237 9.73 -6.88 -5.31
CA VAL A 237 10.92 -6.87 -6.17
C VAL A 237 11.91 -5.76 -5.82
N GLU A 238 11.45 -4.72 -5.14
CA GLU A 238 12.33 -3.64 -4.68
C GLU A 238 11.69 -2.95 -3.47
N VAL A 239 12.50 -2.58 -2.47
CA VAL A 239 12.08 -1.83 -1.29
C VAL A 239 13.16 -0.85 -0.86
N GLY A 240 12.76 0.39 -0.54
CA GLY A 240 13.68 1.44 -0.11
C GLY A 240 12.93 2.65 0.44
N THR A 241 13.67 3.69 0.81
CA THR A 241 13.09 5.01 1.07
C THR A 241 12.49 5.58 -0.20
N VAL A 242 11.56 6.54 -0.07
CA VAL A 242 10.95 7.18 -1.25
C VAL A 242 12.02 7.77 -2.17
N ASP A 243 13.08 8.39 -1.63
CA ASP A 243 14.17 8.97 -2.42
C ASP A 243 14.98 7.90 -3.17
N GLU A 244 15.29 6.76 -2.52
CA GLU A 244 16.00 5.65 -3.16
C GLU A 244 15.20 5.08 -4.33
N ILE A 245 13.91 4.79 -4.12
CA ILE A 245 13.05 4.23 -5.18
C ILE A 245 12.81 5.21 -6.32
N PHE A 246 12.63 6.51 -6.04
CA PHE A 246 12.33 7.49 -7.10
C PHE A 246 13.57 8.01 -7.83
N TYR A 247 14.72 8.09 -7.16
CA TYR A 247 15.93 8.69 -7.73
C TYR A 247 17.09 7.71 -7.94
N HIS A 248 17.07 6.53 -7.29
CA HIS A 248 18.11 5.51 -7.42
C HIS A 248 17.55 4.08 -7.59
N PRO A 249 16.46 3.88 -8.35
CA PRO A 249 15.86 2.54 -8.53
C PRO A 249 16.86 1.56 -9.13
N GLN A 250 16.76 0.30 -8.75
CA GLN A 250 17.67 -0.77 -9.18
C GLN A 250 16.97 -1.84 -10.01
N HIS A 251 15.71 -2.15 -9.72
CA HIS A 251 15.01 -3.19 -10.44
C HIS A 251 14.47 -2.69 -11.79
N PRO A 252 14.65 -3.43 -12.91
CA PRO A 252 14.17 -3.01 -14.23
C PRO A 252 12.65 -2.76 -14.31
N TYR A 253 11.86 -3.46 -13.53
CA TYR A 253 10.42 -3.18 -13.42
C TYR A 253 10.15 -1.79 -12.82
N THR A 254 10.87 -1.41 -11.77
CA THR A 254 10.77 -0.06 -11.18
C THR A 254 11.22 1.01 -12.17
N TRP A 255 12.26 0.74 -12.97
CA TRP A 255 12.66 1.63 -14.06
C TRP A 255 11.51 1.87 -15.03
N GLY A 256 10.85 0.78 -15.45
CA GLY A 256 9.69 0.85 -16.35
C GLY A 256 8.53 1.64 -15.76
N LEU A 257 8.20 1.40 -14.49
CA LEU A 257 7.13 2.13 -13.79
C LEU A 257 7.42 3.64 -13.73
N LEU A 258 8.65 4.02 -13.39
CA LEU A 258 9.05 5.43 -13.29
C LEU A 258 9.17 6.10 -14.65
N ALA A 259 9.64 5.38 -15.69
CA ALA A 259 9.73 5.89 -17.05
C ALA A 259 8.35 6.05 -17.73
N SER A 260 7.33 5.35 -17.25
CA SER A 260 5.95 5.50 -17.74
C SER A 260 5.20 6.69 -17.12
N MET A 261 5.79 7.38 -16.12
CA MET A 261 5.18 8.55 -15.50
C MET A 261 5.24 9.77 -16.44
N PRO A 262 4.12 10.51 -16.62
CA PRO A 262 4.14 11.78 -17.35
C PRO A 262 5.05 12.78 -16.62
N THR A 263 6.08 13.30 -17.28
CA THR A 263 6.90 14.39 -16.77
C THR A 263 6.57 15.69 -17.49
N LEU A 264 6.58 16.81 -16.77
CA LEU A 264 6.31 18.13 -17.35
C LEU A 264 7.44 18.62 -18.32
N GLU A 265 8.59 17.96 -18.28
CA GLU A 265 9.80 18.32 -19.05
C GLU A 265 9.87 17.66 -20.43
N ILE A 266 8.98 16.74 -20.76
CA ILE A 266 9.03 15.96 -22.02
C ILE A 266 8.12 16.59 -23.06
N GLY A 267 8.69 17.48 -23.89
CA GLY A 267 8.11 17.82 -25.17
C GLY A 267 8.15 16.59 -26.10
N ASN A 268 7.02 16.11 -26.57
CA ASN A 268 6.85 15.13 -27.68
C ASN A 268 7.70 13.84 -27.65
N GLN A 269 8.05 13.29 -26.50
CA GLN A 269 8.59 11.93 -26.43
C GLN A 269 7.44 10.96 -26.12
N ASP A 270 7.39 9.86 -26.86
CA ASP A 270 6.46 8.76 -26.55
C ASP A 270 6.73 8.25 -25.13
N LEU A 271 5.66 8.12 -24.33
CA LEU A 271 5.75 7.55 -23.00
C LEU A 271 6.27 6.12 -23.09
N TYR A 272 7.25 5.78 -22.27
CA TYR A 272 7.73 4.42 -22.16
C TYR A 272 6.62 3.52 -21.62
N ALA A 273 6.34 2.43 -22.31
CA ALA A 273 5.40 1.40 -21.86
C ALA A 273 6.18 0.11 -21.56
N ILE A 274 5.95 -0.48 -20.40
CA ILE A 274 6.51 -1.80 -20.07
C ILE A 274 5.93 -2.81 -21.06
N PRO A 275 6.75 -3.54 -21.84
CA PRO A 275 6.25 -4.46 -22.86
C PRO A 275 5.52 -5.66 -22.25
N GLY A 276 4.62 -6.27 -23.05
CA GLY A 276 3.93 -7.50 -22.68
C GLY A 276 2.88 -7.34 -21.58
N SER A 277 2.50 -8.47 -20.97
CA SER A 277 1.54 -8.54 -19.87
C SER A 277 2.14 -9.27 -18.67
N PRO A 278 1.68 -8.98 -17.44
CA PRO A 278 2.08 -9.76 -16.28
C PRO A 278 1.86 -11.27 -16.47
N PRO A 279 2.68 -12.12 -15.87
CA PRO A 279 2.55 -13.58 -15.97
C PRO A 279 1.23 -14.06 -15.38
N ASN A 280 0.72 -15.18 -15.92
CA ASN A 280 -0.42 -15.85 -15.33
C ASN A 280 0.03 -16.67 -14.12
N LEU A 281 -0.34 -16.23 -12.91
CA LEU A 281 0.06 -16.88 -11.66
C LEU A 281 -0.66 -18.21 -11.35
N LEU A 282 -1.43 -18.76 -12.30
CA LEU A 282 -1.79 -20.19 -12.32
C LEU A 282 -0.59 -21.07 -12.69
N HIS A 283 0.38 -20.51 -13.42
CA HIS A 283 1.63 -21.16 -13.83
C HIS A 283 2.80 -20.23 -13.51
N VAL A 284 3.26 -20.34 -12.27
CA VAL A 284 4.37 -19.50 -11.77
C VAL A 284 5.63 -19.78 -12.61
N PRO A 285 6.32 -18.75 -13.14
CA PRO A 285 7.63 -18.93 -13.78
C PRO A 285 8.65 -19.56 -12.83
N ASN A 286 9.62 -20.33 -13.35
CA ASN A 286 10.66 -20.92 -12.53
C ASN A 286 11.69 -19.89 -12.02
N GLY A 287 11.94 -18.83 -12.79
CA GLY A 287 12.89 -17.76 -12.46
C GLY A 287 12.16 -16.45 -12.13
N ASP A 288 12.85 -15.34 -12.41
CA ASP A 288 12.27 -14.01 -12.22
C ASP A 288 10.96 -13.85 -12.99
N ALA A 289 9.88 -13.56 -12.27
CA ALA A 289 8.58 -13.36 -12.89
C ALA A 289 8.54 -12.21 -13.90
N PHE A 290 9.47 -11.26 -13.81
CA PHE A 290 9.61 -10.16 -14.74
C PHE A 290 10.49 -10.49 -15.96
N ALA A 291 11.25 -11.59 -15.98
CA ALA A 291 12.22 -11.93 -17.03
C ALA A 291 11.68 -11.77 -18.46
N SER A 292 10.47 -12.27 -18.74
CA SER A 292 9.86 -12.20 -20.09
C SER A 292 9.52 -10.78 -20.57
N ARG A 293 9.45 -9.80 -19.67
CA ARG A 293 9.19 -8.39 -19.93
C ARG A 293 10.42 -7.50 -19.74
N ASN A 294 11.49 -8.08 -19.20
CA ASN A 294 12.73 -7.39 -18.88
C ASN A 294 13.65 -7.36 -20.11
N GLN A 295 13.89 -6.18 -20.68
CA GLN A 295 14.82 -6.00 -21.81
C GLN A 295 16.28 -6.26 -21.42
N TYR A 296 16.59 -6.32 -20.13
CA TYR A 296 17.92 -6.55 -19.56
C TYR A 296 18.05 -7.94 -18.97
N ALA A 297 17.07 -8.85 -19.24
CA ALA A 297 17.07 -10.18 -18.66
C ALA A 297 18.32 -10.95 -19.05
N LEU A 298 18.93 -11.60 -18.08
CA LEU A 298 20.03 -12.54 -18.23
C LEU A 298 19.47 -13.96 -18.39
N ALA A 299 20.27 -14.90 -18.84
CA ALA A 299 19.83 -16.29 -18.98
C ALA A 299 19.34 -16.88 -17.64
N ILE A 300 20.01 -16.54 -16.55
CA ILE A 300 19.66 -16.97 -15.19
C ILE A 300 18.28 -16.48 -14.73
N ASP A 301 17.82 -15.30 -15.19
CA ASP A 301 16.48 -14.80 -14.86
C ASP A 301 15.35 -15.75 -15.29
N PHE A 302 15.58 -16.63 -16.28
CA PHE A 302 14.61 -17.62 -16.73
C PHE A 302 14.70 -18.96 -15.97
N GLU A 303 15.73 -19.15 -15.15
CA GLU A 303 16.04 -20.41 -14.47
C GLU A 303 15.87 -20.31 -12.96
N GLU A 304 16.32 -19.19 -12.35
CA GLU A 304 16.36 -18.99 -10.91
C GLU A 304 15.81 -17.61 -10.51
N GLU A 305 15.05 -17.56 -9.41
CA GLU A 305 14.57 -16.30 -8.83
C GLU A 305 15.76 -15.52 -8.24
N PRO A 306 15.87 -14.19 -8.52
CA PRO A 306 16.93 -13.38 -7.94
C PRO A 306 16.70 -13.18 -6.43
N PRO A 307 17.73 -13.33 -5.59
CA PRO A 307 17.62 -12.97 -4.18
C PRO A 307 17.50 -11.46 -4.02
N MET A 308 17.02 -11.01 -2.83
CA MET A 308 17.04 -9.60 -2.47
C MET A 308 18.48 -9.15 -2.18
N PHE A 309 19.10 -8.43 -3.13
CA PHE A 309 20.41 -7.82 -2.94
C PHE A 309 20.30 -6.52 -2.16
N GLN A 310 21.19 -6.31 -1.20
CA GLN A 310 21.28 -5.09 -0.44
C GLN A 310 22.06 -4.03 -1.23
N VAL A 311 21.42 -2.91 -1.55
CA VAL A 311 22.01 -1.74 -2.25
C VAL A 311 22.50 -0.71 -1.24
N SER A 312 21.70 -0.44 -0.20
CA SER A 312 22.02 0.43 0.92
C SER A 312 21.47 -0.18 2.22
N PRO A 313 21.71 0.42 3.40
CA PRO A 313 21.10 -0.05 4.65
C PRO A 313 19.56 -0.13 4.64
N THR A 314 18.92 0.63 3.75
CA THR A 314 17.45 0.75 3.63
C THR A 314 16.91 0.28 2.29
N HIS A 315 17.77 0.02 1.29
CA HIS A 315 17.41 -0.28 -0.08
C HIS A 315 17.80 -1.68 -0.48
N TYR A 316 16.83 -2.46 -0.96
CA TYR A 316 17.00 -3.83 -1.42
C TYR A 316 16.27 -4.04 -2.74
N ALA A 317 16.85 -4.83 -3.66
CA ALA A 317 16.23 -5.16 -4.94
C ALA A 317 16.51 -6.60 -5.35
N ALA A 318 15.48 -7.28 -5.88
CA ALA A 318 15.54 -8.65 -6.36
C ALA A 318 15.84 -8.66 -7.87
N THR A 319 17.09 -8.49 -8.26
CA THR A 319 17.52 -8.54 -9.66
C THR A 319 18.94 -9.07 -9.79
N TRP A 320 19.14 -10.01 -10.69
CA TRP A 320 20.48 -10.55 -11.01
C TRP A 320 21.45 -9.51 -11.56
N LEU A 321 20.97 -8.35 -12.03
CA LEU A 321 21.82 -7.23 -12.46
C LEU A 321 22.68 -6.65 -11.32
N LEU A 322 22.37 -6.95 -10.07
CA LEU A 322 23.16 -6.56 -8.89
C LEU A 322 24.19 -7.62 -8.48
N HIS A 323 24.21 -8.79 -9.15
CA HIS A 323 25.22 -9.81 -8.86
C HIS A 323 26.61 -9.31 -9.30
N PRO A 324 27.70 -9.59 -8.54
CA PRO A 324 29.05 -9.14 -8.86
C PRO A 324 29.54 -9.54 -10.27
N ASP A 325 29.09 -10.68 -10.79
CA ASP A 325 29.45 -11.18 -12.12
C ASP A 325 28.47 -10.77 -13.22
N ALA A 326 27.47 -9.92 -12.91
CA ALA A 326 26.53 -9.43 -13.90
C ALA A 326 27.21 -8.50 -14.91
N PRO A 327 26.81 -8.53 -16.20
CA PRO A 327 27.31 -7.57 -17.16
C PRO A 327 26.81 -6.16 -16.86
N ASP A 328 27.63 -5.17 -17.19
CA ASP A 328 27.19 -3.77 -17.13
C ASP A 328 26.03 -3.52 -18.10
N VAL A 329 24.92 -3.02 -17.57
CA VAL A 329 23.78 -2.60 -18.37
C VAL A 329 23.57 -1.10 -18.28
N THR A 330 23.07 -0.50 -19.35
CA THR A 330 22.74 0.94 -19.36
C THR A 330 21.25 1.11 -19.17
N PRO A 331 20.78 1.61 -18.02
CA PRO A 331 19.37 1.91 -17.81
C PRO A 331 18.84 2.96 -18.79
N PRO A 332 17.51 3.11 -18.93
CA PRO A 332 16.91 4.17 -19.72
C PRO A 332 17.44 5.55 -19.32
N GLN A 333 17.55 6.49 -20.29
CA GLN A 333 18.13 7.82 -20.05
C GLN A 333 17.44 8.56 -18.90
N GLU A 334 16.14 8.38 -18.73
CA GLU A 334 15.39 8.97 -17.62
C GLU A 334 15.88 8.48 -16.26
N ILE A 335 16.18 7.18 -16.13
CA ILE A 335 16.72 6.59 -14.91
C ILE A 335 18.14 7.12 -14.64
N LEU A 336 18.97 7.21 -15.66
CA LEU A 336 20.31 7.82 -15.53
C LEU A 336 20.24 9.28 -15.04
N ASN A 337 19.27 10.06 -15.53
CA ASN A 337 19.03 11.42 -15.06
C ASN A 337 18.60 11.46 -13.58
N ARG A 338 17.77 10.51 -13.14
CA ARG A 338 17.36 10.36 -11.74
C ARG A 338 18.56 9.99 -10.86
N TRP A 339 19.37 9.03 -11.26
CA TRP A 339 20.60 8.64 -10.56
C TRP A 339 21.59 9.81 -10.43
N ALA A 340 21.72 10.63 -11.47
CA ALA A 340 22.56 11.83 -11.42
C ALA A 340 22.05 12.89 -10.42
N LYS A 341 20.73 13.04 -10.29
CA LYS A 341 20.11 13.91 -9.28
C LYS A 341 20.34 13.37 -7.85
N TYR A 342 20.20 12.06 -7.65
CA TYR A 342 20.42 11.40 -6.36
C TYR A 342 21.85 11.64 -5.85
N ARG A 343 22.86 11.37 -6.68
CA ARG A 343 24.28 11.57 -6.32
C ARG A 343 24.60 13.03 -5.95
N LYS A 344 23.99 14.01 -6.63
CA LYS A 344 24.16 15.43 -6.30
C LYS A 344 23.60 15.80 -4.93
N ASN A 345 22.48 15.17 -4.55
CA ASN A 345 21.86 15.41 -3.24
C ASN A 345 22.68 14.77 -2.11
N GLU A 346 23.26 13.57 -2.31
CA GLU A 346 24.16 12.96 -1.32
C GLU A 346 25.39 13.82 -1.06
N VAL A 347 26.01 14.41 -2.10
CA VAL A 347 27.19 15.29 -1.94
C VAL A 347 26.85 16.55 -1.12
N ASN A 348 25.64 17.12 -1.29
CA ASN A 348 25.23 18.33 -0.57
C ASN A 348 24.82 18.08 0.91
N VAL A 349 24.66 16.82 1.34
CA VAL A 349 24.35 16.49 2.74
C VAL A 349 25.62 16.33 3.59
N TYR A 350 26.79 16.18 2.95
CA TYR A 350 28.09 16.01 3.62
C TYR A 350 29.01 17.25 3.55
N ASP A 351 28.60 18.31 2.85
CA ASP A 351 29.20 19.66 2.87
C ASP A 351 28.40 20.58 3.84
#